data_7419231ad286f439940038586539076d
#
_entry.id   7419231ad286f439940038586539076d
#
_cell.length_a   1.000
_cell.length_b   1.000
_cell.length_c   1.000
_cell.angle_alpha   90.00
_cell.angle_beta   90.00
_cell.angle_gamma   90.00
#
_symmetry.space_group_name_H-M   'P 1'
#
loop_
_entity.id
_entity.type
_entity.pdbx_description
1 polymer ?
#
loop_
_entity_poly.entity_id
_entity_poly.type
_entity_poly.pdbx_seq_one_letter_code
_entity_poly.pdbx_strand_id
1 'polypeptide(L)'
;MEKQMRSGTKQIERTGARWMMLASSLLAVISFATPAMSQANPQTPPGENQAVTPDPLSGFNEPMFTFNLKLDDWVLRPVASGYSFIAPQPVREGVGRFFDNASVIPRFANNLFQLKLAEAGTEVARFGINSTIGLAGFFDPAQELFGLEEHPNDFGLTIRYYNVPTGPYVMLPFFGPSTIGDTVGLVADGAMDPMNYLVPWWVSITVHTGERAVEAVNYRSLHMNQFEEADRYAIDLYGAVQDAYLQTRAHKVKELHEEQW
;
A
#
# COMPACT_ATOMS: atom_id res chain seq x y z
N MET A 1 -45.09 -1.97 -28.97
CA MET A 1 -43.73 -2.16 -29.47
C MET A 1 -42.70 -1.28 -28.71
N GLU A 2 -43.01 -0.03 -28.45
CA GLU A 2 -42.12 0.94 -27.76
C GLU A 2 -41.82 0.59 -26.29
N LYS A 3 -42.74 -0.05 -25.56
CA LYS A 3 -42.55 -0.46 -24.15
C LYS A 3 -41.54 -1.62 -23.96
N GLN A 4 -41.40 -2.49 -24.98
CA GLN A 4 -40.44 -3.60 -24.97
C GLN A 4 -39.01 -3.11 -25.29
N MET A 5 -38.85 -2.11 -26.16
CA MET A 5 -37.56 -1.51 -26.47
C MET A 5 -36.96 -0.75 -25.26
N ARG A 6 -37.80 -0.03 -24.50
CA ARG A 6 -37.37 0.69 -23.28
C ARG A 6 -36.96 -0.26 -22.13
N SER A 7 -37.55 -1.47 -22.09
CA SER A 7 -37.15 -2.49 -21.09
C SER A 7 -35.80 -3.11 -21.41
N GLY A 8 -35.53 -3.38 -22.68
CA GLY A 8 -34.24 -3.94 -23.13
C GLY A 8 -33.05 -3.00 -22.93
N THR A 9 -33.22 -1.71 -23.21
CA THR A 9 -32.17 -0.69 -23.01
C THR A 9 -31.81 -0.51 -21.53
N LYS A 10 -32.78 -0.46 -20.63
CA LYS A 10 -32.56 -0.38 -19.18
C LYS A 10 -31.86 -1.63 -18.60
N GLN A 11 -32.07 -2.80 -19.19
CA GLN A 11 -31.45 -4.04 -18.75
C GLN A 11 -30.01 -4.13 -19.26
N ILE A 12 -29.71 -3.64 -20.45
CA ILE A 12 -28.34 -3.56 -21.00
C ILE A 12 -27.53 -2.53 -20.23
N GLU A 13 -28.10 -1.36 -19.87
CA GLU A 13 -27.43 -0.36 -19.04
C GLU A 13 -27.11 -0.88 -17.63
N ARG A 14 -28.05 -1.63 -17.02
CA ARG A 14 -27.82 -2.22 -15.68
C ARG A 14 -26.76 -3.34 -15.69
N THR A 15 -26.70 -4.13 -16.76
CA THR A 15 -25.70 -5.19 -16.90
C THR A 15 -24.32 -4.59 -17.22
N GLY A 16 -24.26 -3.61 -18.11
CA GLY A 16 -23.04 -2.87 -18.41
C GLY A 16 -22.47 -2.16 -17.17
N ALA A 17 -23.32 -1.51 -16.37
CA ALA A 17 -22.90 -0.86 -15.13
C ALA A 17 -22.36 -1.86 -14.08
N ARG A 18 -22.92 -3.08 -14.00
CA ARG A 18 -22.40 -4.12 -13.07
C ARG A 18 -21.06 -4.69 -13.51
N TRP A 19 -20.84 -4.88 -14.80
CA TRP A 19 -19.54 -5.30 -15.32
C TRP A 19 -18.50 -4.18 -15.26
N MET A 20 -18.90 -2.92 -15.42
CA MET A 20 -18.05 -1.76 -15.20
C MET A 20 -17.67 -1.57 -13.73
N MET A 21 -18.56 -1.85 -12.77
CA MET A 21 -18.24 -1.82 -11.33
C MET A 21 -17.21 -2.90 -10.95
N LEU A 22 -17.31 -4.09 -11.54
CA LEU A 22 -16.31 -5.15 -11.34
C LEU A 22 -14.99 -4.83 -12.04
N ALA A 23 -15.03 -4.17 -13.20
CA ALA A 23 -13.83 -3.70 -13.91
C ALA A 23 -13.18 -2.49 -13.20
N SER A 24 -13.94 -1.61 -12.55
CA SER A 24 -13.40 -0.49 -11.77
C SER A 24 -12.71 -0.96 -10.49
N SER A 25 -13.22 -2.01 -9.84
CA SER A 25 -12.53 -2.66 -8.73
C SER A 25 -11.21 -3.31 -9.17
N LEU A 26 -11.13 -3.80 -10.41
CA LEU A 26 -9.90 -4.38 -10.98
C LEU A 26 -8.90 -3.31 -11.44
N LEU A 27 -9.38 -2.14 -11.89
CA LEU A 27 -8.55 -1.02 -12.35
C LEU A 27 -8.14 -0.07 -11.19
N ALA A 28 -8.93 0.01 -10.10
CA ALA A 28 -8.53 0.70 -8.86
C ALA A 28 -7.34 0.01 -8.18
N VAL A 29 -7.02 -1.22 -8.57
CA VAL A 29 -5.81 -1.96 -8.16
C VAL A 29 -4.53 -1.43 -8.82
N ILE A 30 -4.59 -0.49 -9.76
CA ILE A 30 -3.41 0.22 -10.25
C ILE A 30 -3.10 1.39 -9.29
N SER A 31 -2.91 1.07 -8.03
CA SER A 31 -2.49 2.01 -7.00
C SER A 31 -1.10 1.60 -6.54
N PHE A 32 -0.14 2.49 -6.61
CA PHE A 32 1.22 2.24 -6.16
C PHE A 32 1.23 1.76 -4.71
N ALA A 33 1.68 0.52 -4.46
CA ALA A 33 2.01 0.12 -3.11
C ALA A 33 3.21 0.96 -2.68
N THR A 34 3.11 1.62 -1.56
CA THR A 34 4.28 2.17 -0.89
C THR A 34 5.24 1.00 -0.68
N PRO A 35 6.47 1.07 -1.20
CA PRO A 35 7.39 -0.04 -1.03
C PRO A 35 7.63 -0.26 0.46
N ALA A 36 7.46 -1.49 0.90
CA ALA A 36 7.72 -1.94 2.27
C ALA A 36 9.20 -1.83 2.69
N MET A 37 9.95 -0.91 2.08
CA MET A 37 11.36 -0.66 2.37
C MET A 37 11.60 0.16 3.64
N SER A 38 10.55 0.67 4.30
CA SER A 38 10.71 1.64 5.40
C SER A 38 11.19 1.05 6.72
N GLN A 39 11.38 -0.27 6.85
CA GLN A 39 11.78 -0.89 8.13
C GLN A 39 12.84 -1.99 8.01
N ALA A 40 13.65 -1.99 6.97
CA ALA A 40 14.84 -2.82 6.97
C ALA A 40 15.81 -2.28 8.06
N ASN A 41 15.95 -3.02 9.16
CA ASN A 41 16.89 -2.71 10.21
C ASN A 41 18.32 -2.71 9.61
N PRO A 42 19.08 -1.59 9.64
CA PRO A 42 20.40 -1.51 9.02
C PRO A 42 21.49 -2.35 9.69
N GLN A 43 21.16 -3.19 10.67
CA GLN A 43 22.14 -3.88 11.52
C GLN A 43 22.50 -5.30 11.12
N THR A 44 21.99 -5.82 10.00
CA THR A 44 22.45 -7.12 9.49
C THR A 44 23.36 -6.87 8.29
N PRO A 45 24.67 -7.14 8.37
CA PRO A 45 25.55 -7.03 7.20
C PRO A 45 25.09 -8.00 6.11
N PRO A 46 25.04 -7.60 4.84
CA PRO A 46 24.79 -8.53 3.76
C PRO A 46 26.02 -9.40 3.57
N GLY A 47 25.93 -10.67 3.93
CA GLY A 47 27.01 -11.63 3.65
C GLY A 47 27.26 -12.63 4.76
N GLU A 48 26.57 -13.75 4.72
CA GLU A 48 27.10 -15.12 4.83
C GLU A 48 25.91 -16.09 4.75
N ASN A 49 25.85 -16.88 3.67
CA ASN A 49 24.92 -17.99 3.50
C ASN A 49 23.40 -17.66 3.60
N GLN A 50 22.92 -16.61 2.97
CA GLN A 50 21.49 -16.51 2.74
C GLN A 50 21.10 -17.62 1.74
N ALA A 51 20.36 -18.62 2.21
CA ALA A 51 19.72 -19.57 1.33
C ALA A 51 18.83 -18.78 0.38
N VAL A 52 19.12 -18.85 -0.92
CA VAL A 52 18.34 -18.15 -1.95
C VAL A 52 16.88 -18.54 -1.75
N THR A 53 16.03 -17.57 -1.44
CA THR A 53 14.60 -17.82 -1.27
C THR A 53 14.04 -18.32 -2.61
N PRO A 54 13.41 -19.52 -2.66
CA PRO A 54 12.91 -20.05 -3.91
C PRO A 54 11.88 -19.12 -4.54
N ASP A 55 12.11 -18.73 -5.80
CA ASP A 55 11.15 -17.94 -6.57
C ASP A 55 10.62 -18.74 -7.78
N PRO A 56 9.49 -19.44 -7.63
CA PRO A 56 8.89 -20.21 -8.71
C PRO A 56 8.33 -19.34 -9.84
N LEU A 57 8.19 -18.02 -9.62
CA LEU A 57 7.68 -17.05 -10.58
C LEU A 57 8.78 -16.11 -11.12
N SER A 58 10.07 -16.45 -10.95
CA SER A 58 11.22 -15.62 -11.38
C SER A 58 11.11 -15.16 -12.83
N GLY A 59 10.66 -16.04 -13.74
CA GLY A 59 10.46 -15.69 -15.15
C GLY A 59 9.45 -14.55 -15.41
N PHE A 60 8.56 -14.29 -14.46
CA PHE A 60 7.66 -13.13 -14.47
C PHE A 60 8.20 -11.99 -13.59
N ASN A 61 8.70 -12.33 -12.42
CA ASN A 61 9.08 -11.36 -11.40
C ASN A 61 10.29 -10.51 -11.80
N GLU A 62 11.34 -11.09 -12.38
CA GLU A 62 12.53 -10.36 -12.80
C GLU A 62 12.25 -9.31 -13.90
N PRO A 63 11.50 -9.62 -14.98
CA PRO A 63 11.05 -8.61 -15.94
C PRO A 63 10.22 -7.49 -15.31
N MET A 64 9.32 -7.80 -14.37
CA MET A 64 8.50 -6.81 -13.69
C MET A 64 9.33 -5.95 -12.72
N PHE A 65 10.30 -6.54 -12.04
CA PHE A 65 11.27 -5.80 -11.24
C PHE A 65 12.07 -4.80 -12.11
N THR A 66 12.59 -5.26 -13.24
CA THR A 66 13.30 -4.40 -14.21
C THR A 66 12.41 -3.27 -14.74
N PHE A 67 11.12 -3.56 -14.98
CA PHE A 67 10.15 -2.55 -15.36
C PHE A 67 9.99 -1.49 -14.27
N ASN A 68 9.80 -1.92 -13.01
CA ASN A 68 9.63 -1.01 -11.87
C ASN A 68 10.89 -0.16 -11.63
N LEU A 69 12.09 -0.73 -11.77
CA LEU A 69 13.35 0.03 -11.69
C LEU A 69 13.43 1.12 -12.76
N LYS A 70 13.11 0.78 -14.02
CA LYS A 70 13.10 1.78 -15.09
C LYS A 70 12.06 2.88 -14.87
N LEU A 71 10.91 2.52 -14.31
CA LEU A 71 9.89 3.49 -13.94
C LEU A 71 10.40 4.44 -12.83
N ASP A 72 11.11 3.90 -11.84
CA ASP A 72 11.75 4.73 -10.83
C ASP A 72 12.77 5.67 -11.44
N ASP A 73 13.72 5.16 -12.19
CA ASP A 73 14.81 5.94 -12.78
C ASP A 73 14.33 7.05 -13.74
N TRP A 74 13.33 6.75 -14.56
CA TRP A 74 12.90 7.65 -15.63
C TRP A 74 11.77 8.59 -15.23
N VAL A 75 10.98 8.22 -14.23
CA VAL A 75 9.79 8.98 -13.83
C VAL A 75 9.82 9.37 -12.35
N LEU A 76 9.85 8.40 -11.43
CA LEU A 76 9.68 8.70 -10.01
C LEU A 76 10.85 9.49 -9.44
N ARG A 77 12.08 9.07 -9.70
CA ARG A 77 13.29 9.71 -9.20
C ARG A 77 13.43 11.17 -9.68
N PRO A 78 13.31 11.52 -10.98
CA PRO A 78 13.38 12.92 -11.40
C PRO A 78 12.24 13.79 -10.87
N VAL A 79 11.00 13.24 -10.79
CA VAL A 79 9.86 13.97 -10.24
C VAL A 79 10.04 14.17 -8.73
N ALA A 80 10.45 13.13 -7.98
CA ALA A 80 10.72 13.21 -6.54
C ALA A 80 11.87 14.19 -6.22
N SER A 81 12.91 14.23 -7.06
CA SER A 81 14.00 15.20 -6.93
C SER A 81 13.51 16.64 -7.12
N GLY A 82 12.70 16.89 -8.15
CA GLY A 82 12.07 18.20 -8.36
C GLY A 82 11.14 18.59 -7.22
N TYR A 83 10.34 17.64 -6.73
CA TYR A 83 9.45 17.86 -5.59
C TYR A 83 10.24 18.17 -4.29
N SER A 84 11.32 17.43 -4.02
CA SER A 84 12.17 17.66 -2.84
C SER A 84 12.88 19.02 -2.86
N PHE A 85 13.14 19.56 -4.04
CA PHE A 85 13.71 20.91 -4.20
C PHE A 85 12.70 22.01 -3.84
N ILE A 86 11.43 21.80 -4.15
CA ILE A 86 10.36 22.80 -3.91
C ILE A 86 9.77 22.67 -2.51
N ALA A 87 9.52 21.44 -2.05
CA ALA A 87 8.87 21.15 -0.76
C ALA A 87 9.91 20.78 0.30
N PRO A 88 10.09 21.59 1.37
CA PRO A 88 10.95 21.25 2.51
C PRO A 88 10.52 19.93 3.16
N GLN A 89 11.48 19.25 3.82
CA GLN A 89 11.24 17.95 4.44
C GLN A 89 10.02 17.93 5.40
N PRO A 90 9.80 18.91 6.30
CA PRO A 90 8.62 18.88 7.17
C PRO A 90 7.28 18.91 6.44
N VAL A 91 7.25 19.57 5.26
CA VAL A 91 6.04 19.58 4.40
C VAL A 91 5.81 18.20 3.79
N ARG A 92 6.85 17.57 3.30
CA ARG A 92 6.78 16.20 2.72
C ARG A 92 6.37 15.16 3.77
N GLU A 93 6.90 15.26 4.98
CA GLU A 93 6.47 14.41 6.11
C GLU A 93 5.00 14.65 6.47
N GLY A 94 4.56 15.91 6.48
CA GLY A 94 3.15 16.25 6.69
C GLY A 94 2.22 15.68 5.61
N VAL A 95 2.65 15.69 4.35
CA VAL A 95 1.93 15.07 3.25
C VAL A 95 1.86 13.54 3.44
N GLY A 96 2.93 12.88 3.88
CA GLY A 96 2.91 11.46 4.23
C GLY A 96 1.86 11.17 5.31
N ARG A 97 1.93 11.88 6.45
CA ARG A 97 0.95 11.74 7.55
C ARG A 97 -0.50 12.00 7.12
N PHE A 98 -0.73 12.92 6.18
CA PHE A 98 -2.06 13.15 5.62
C PHE A 98 -2.60 11.89 4.91
N PHE A 99 -1.79 11.23 4.07
CA PHE A 99 -2.19 9.98 3.42
C PHE A 99 -2.36 8.83 4.40
N ASP A 100 -1.48 8.72 5.40
CA ASP A 100 -1.62 7.74 6.49
C ASP A 100 -2.94 7.94 7.24
N ASN A 101 -3.31 9.19 7.54
CA ASN A 101 -4.58 9.50 8.18
C ASN A 101 -5.79 9.19 7.28
N ALA A 102 -5.69 9.40 5.97
CA ALA A 102 -6.74 9.06 5.01
C ALA A 102 -6.96 7.54 4.90
N SER A 103 -5.92 6.74 5.12
CA SER A 103 -5.95 5.27 5.06
C SER A 103 -6.53 4.58 6.31
N VAL A 104 -7.23 5.29 7.18
CA VAL A 104 -7.77 4.77 8.44
C VAL A 104 -8.77 3.64 8.26
N ILE A 105 -9.60 3.67 7.20
CA ILE A 105 -10.72 2.72 7.04
C ILE A 105 -10.24 1.28 6.83
N PRO A 106 -9.35 0.96 5.89
CA PRO A 106 -8.81 -0.39 5.78
C PRO A 106 -8.05 -0.80 7.05
N ARG A 107 -7.27 0.07 7.70
CA ARG A 107 -6.58 -0.25 8.96
C ARG A 107 -7.57 -0.61 10.07
N PHE A 108 -8.57 0.23 10.30
CA PHE A 108 -9.66 -0.05 11.26
C PHE A 108 -10.34 -1.38 10.99
N ALA A 109 -10.75 -1.65 9.73
CA ALA A 109 -11.42 -2.87 9.35
C ALA A 109 -10.54 -4.10 9.57
N ASN A 110 -9.27 -4.04 9.23
CA ASN A 110 -8.33 -5.15 9.41
C ASN A 110 -8.05 -5.43 10.90
N ASN A 111 -7.92 -4.40 11.73
CA ASN A 111 -7.84 -4.58 13.19
C ASN A 111 -9.12 -5.26 13.74
N LEU A 112 -10.31 -4.88 13.25
CA LEU A 112 -11.56 -5.58 13.62
C LEU A 112 -11.57 -7.04 13.15
N PHE A 113 -11.15 -7.32 11.92
CA PHE A 113 -11.07 -8.70 11.40
C PHE A 113 -10.10 -9.56 12.20
N GLN A 114 -9.05 -8.97 12.77
CA GLN A 114 -8.12 -9.64 13.68
C GLN A 114 -8.62 -9.69 15.13
N LEU A 115 -9.83 -9.20 15.42
CA LEU A 115 -10.43 -9.09 16.75
C LEU A 115 -9.64 -8.20 17.73
N LYS A 116 -8.79 -7.33 17.21
CA LYS A 116 -7.99 -6.34 17.93
C LYS A 116 -8.80 -5.06 18.14
N LEU A 117 -9.75 -5.11 19.09
CA LEU A 117 -10.72 -4.02 19.29
C LEU A 117 -10.10 -2.74 19.86
N ALA A 118 -9.05 -2.88 20.66
CA ALA A 118 -8.34 -1.74 21.25
C ALA A 118 -7.60 -0.97 20.15
N GLU A 119 -6.87 -1.67 19.30
CA GLU A 119 -6.13 -1.12 18.16
C GLU A 119 -7.09 -0.49 17.15
N ALA A 120 -8.21 -1.16 16.83
CA ALA A 120 -9.26 -0.58 16.00
C ALA A 120 -9.81 0.72 16.60
N GLY A 121 -10.05 0.75 17.92
CA GLY A 121 -10.47 1.95 18.63
C GLY A 121 -9.42 3.06 18.57
N THR A 122 -8.14 2.71 18.70
CA THR A 122 -7.01 3.64 18.58
C THR A 122 -6.96 4.27 17.20
N GLU A 123 -7.13 3.49 16.12
CA GLU A 123 -7.15 4.04 14.75
C GLU A 123 -8.27 5.08 14.56
N VAL A 124 -9.48 4.81 15.09
CA VAL A 124 -10.58 5.79 15.03
C VAL A 124 -10.27 7.05 15.86
N ALA A 125 -9.70 6.89 17.05
CA ALA A 125 -9.31 8.02 17.91
C ALA A 125 -8.23 8.87 17.23
N ARG A 126 -7.19 8.24 16.67
CA ARG A 126 -6.13 8.90 15.89
C ARG A 126 -6.72 9.69 14.73
N PHE A 127 -7.59 9.06 13.94
CA PHE A 127 -8.27 9.73 12.82
C PHE A 127 -9.04 10.97 13.30
N GLY A 128 -9.82 10.87 14.37
CA GLY A 128 -10.58 11.99 14.92
C GLY A 128 -9.67 13.13 15.37
N ILE A 129 -8.62 12.84 16.12
CA ILE A 129 -7.66 13.83 16.66
C ILE A 129 -6.86 14.44 15.50
N ASN A 130 -6.29 13.64 14.63
CA ASN A 130 -5.42 14.11 13.56
C ASN A 130 -6.20 14.85 12.46
N SER A 131 -7.46 14.48 12.21
CA SER A 131 -8.30 15.21 11.25
C SER A 131 -8.76 16.57 11.78
N THR A 132 -8.96 16.71 13.10
CA THR A 132 -9.44 17.97 13.71
C THR A 132 -8.29 18.87 14.16
N ILE A 133 -7.47 18.41 15.09
CA ILE A 133 -6.36 19.18 15.68
C ILE A 133 -5.14 19.15 14.75
N GLY A 134 -4.91 18.03 14.06
CA GLY A 134 -3.76 17.78 13.18
C GLY A 134 -3.90 18.33 11.76
N LEU A 135 -4.89 19.18 11.46
CA LEU A 135 -5.15 19.72 10.11
C LEU A 135 -5.29 18.61 9.05
N ALA A 136 -6.32 17.79 9.20
CA ALA A 136 -6.61 16.64 8.33
C ALA A 136 -5.49 15.58 8.31
N GLY A 137 -4.68 15.46 9.36
CA GLY A 137 -3.59 14.52 9.48
C GLY A 137 -2.22 15.04 9.03
N PHE A 138 -2.11 16.31 8.65
CA PHE A 138 -0.81 16.90 8.32
C PHE A 138 0.16 16.89 9.52
N PHE A 139 -0.36 17.06 10.73
CA PHE A 139 0.34 16.84 12.00
C PHE A 139 -0.21 15.59 12.68
N ASP A 140 0.56 15.00 13.61
CA ASP A 140 0.16 13.81 14.38
C ASP A 140 0.04 14.11 15.89
N PRO A 141 -0.89 14.98 16.33
CA PRO A 141 -1.13 15.23 17.74
C PRO A 141 -1.61 13.97 18.49
N ALA A 142 -2.19 12.98 17.82
CA ALA A 142 -2.57 11.72 18.44
C ALA A 142 -1.36 10.99 19.01
N GLN A 143 -0.26 10.92 18.28
CA GLN A 143 1.00 10.35 18.77
C GLN A 143 1.71 11.31 19.74
N GLU A 144 1.87 12.59 19.34
CA GLU A 144 2.72 13.54 20.07
C GLU A 144 2.16 13.95 21.44
N LEU A 145 0.83 14.12 21.55
CA LEU A 145 0.19 14.61 22.77
C LEU A 145 -0.49 13.50 23.59
N PHE A 146 -0.96 12.45 22.95
CA PHE A 146 -1.74 11.40 23.59
C PHE A 146 -1.03 10.04 23.60
N GLY A 147 0.11 9.89 22.93
CA GLY A 147 0.87 8.63 22.87
C GLY A 147 0.11 7.49 22.19
N LEU A 148 -0.86 7.81 21.32
CA LEU A 148 -1.61 6.81 20.57
C LEU A 148 -0.78 6.34 19.38
N GLU A 149 -0.29 5.11 19.44
CA GLU A 149 0.52 4.51 18.37
C GLU A 149 -0.36 4.10 17.19
N GLU A 150 0.25 4.09 16.00
CA GLU A 150 -0.39 3.64 14.77
C GLU A 150 -0.33 2.11 14.65
N HIS A 151 -1.42 1.49 14.21
CA HIS A 151 -1.51 0.05 13.97
C HIS A 151 -1.76 -0.25 12.48
N PRO A 152 -0.69 -0.22 11.63
CA PRO A 152 -0.81 -0.28 10.18
C PRO A 152 -1.07 -1.71 9.70
N ASN A 153 -2.30 -2.18 9.86
CA ASN A 153 -2.77 -3.47 9.40
C ASN A 153 -3.43 -3.38 8.03
N ASP A 154 -3.12 -4.37 7.18
CA ASP A 154 -3.73 -4.58 5.87
C ASP A 154 -4.36 -5.98 5.79
N PHE A 155 -5.16 -6.24 4.75
CA PHE A 155 -5.86 -7.52 4.61
C PHE A 155 -4.91 -8.68 4.32
N GLY A 156 -3.75 -8.43 3.69
CA GLY A 156 -2.70 -9.44 3.53
C GLY A 156 -2.12 -9.90 4.87
N LEU A 157 -1.90 -8.96 5.83
CA LEU A 157 -1.53 -9.29 7.20
C LEU A 157 -2.66 -10.03 7.94
N THR A 158 -3.90 -9.65 7.70
CA THR A 158 -5.07 -10.33 8.27
C THR A 158 -5.17 -11.78 7.81
N ILE A 159 -4.93 -12.08 6.52
CA ILE A 159 -4.84 -13.44 6.01
C ILE A 159 -3.74 -14.24 6.73
N ARG A 160 -2.55 -13.65 6.88
CA ARG A 160 -1.40 -14.26 7.54
C ARG A 160 -1.63 -14.47 9.04
N TYR A 161 -2.28 -13.53 9.68
CA TYR A 161 -2.66 -13.62 11.09
C TYR A 161 -3.47 -14.88 11.40
N TYR A 162 -4.35 -15.30 10.50
CA TYR A 162 -5.09 -16.56 10.59
C TYR A 162 -4.32 -17.77 10.04
N ASN A 163 -3.00 -17.66 9.83
CA ASN A 163 -2.12 -18.71 9.30
C ASN A 163 -2.56 -19.25 7.93
N VAL A 164 -3.26 -18.46 7.13
CA VAL A 164 -3.60 -18.83 5.77
C VAL A 164 -2.36 -18.62 4.88
N PRO A 165 -1.93 -19.63 4.12
CA PRO A 165 -0.78 -19.50 3.23
C PRO A 165 -1.01 -18.43 2.17
N THR A 166 -0.06 -17.51 2.02
CA THR A 166 -0.15 -16.40 1.07
C THR A 166 0.40 -16.72 -0.33
N GLY A 167 0.89 -17.95 -0.51
CA GLY A 167 1.45 -18.39 -1.78
C GLY A 167 2.82 -17.78 -2.11
N PRO A 168 3.29 -17.98 -3.35
CA PRO A 168 4.60 -17.51 -3.77
C PRO A 168 4.70 -15.99 -3.85
N TYR A 169 5.95 -15.53 -3.85
CA TYR A 169 6.30 -14.15 -4.12
C TYR A 169 5.89 -13.75 -5.55
N VAL A 170 5.42 -12.54 -5.71
CA VAL A 170 5.08 -11.94 -7.00
C VAL A 170 5.50 -10.47 -7.04
N MET A 171 6.16 -10.06 -8.11
CA MET A 171 6.51 -8.67 -8.37
C MET A 171 5.41 -8.01 -9.19
N LEU A 172 4.66 -7.10 -8.59
CA LEU A 172 3.59 -6.40 -9.28
C LEU A 172 4.12 -5.19 -10.07
N PRO A 173 3.68 -4.99 -11.32
CA PRO A 173 4.02 -3.77 -12.05
C PRO A 173 3.42 -2.57 -11.32
N PHE A 174 4.19 -1.50 -11.17
CA PHE A 174 3.89 -0.27 -10.42
C PHE A 174 3.81 -0.44 -8.89
N PHE A 175 3.41 -1.60 -8.38
CA PHE A 175 3.19 -1.85 -6.94
C PHE A 175 4.41 -2.42 -6.21
N GLY A 176 5.35 -3.01 -6.95
CA GLY A 176 6.54 -3.61 -6.35
C GLY A 176 6.30 -5.00 -5.73
N PRO A 177 7.08 -5.35 -4.68
CA PRO A 177 7.06 -6.67 -4.06
C PRO A 177 5.73 -7.01 -3.40
N SER A 178 5.27 -8.25 -3.58
CA SER A 178 4.02 -8.78 -3.03
C SER A 178 4.09 -10.31 -2.88
N THR A 179 3.03 -10.93 -2.37
CA THR A 179 2.71 -12.33 -2.57
C THR A 179 1.32 -12.45 -3.19
N ILE A 180 0.91 -13.64 -3.63
CA ILE A 180 -0.45 -13.82 -4.15
C ILE A 180 -1.49 -13.42 -3.09
N GLY A 181 -1.30 -13.83 -1.83
CA GLY A 181 -2.20 -13.47 -0.73
C GLY A 181 -2.21 -11.97 -0.43
N ASP A 182 -1.05 -11.32 -0.41
CA ASP A 182 -0.97 -9.88 -0.21
C ASP A 182 -1.57 -9.11 -1.40
N THR A 183 -1.48 -9.64 -2.62
CA THR A 183 -2.16 -9.07 -3.80
C THR A 183 -3.69 -9.16 -3.66
N VAL A 184 -4.21 -10.27 -3.16
CA VAL A 184 -5.64 -10.38 -2.81
C VAL A 184 -6.01 -9.40 -1.70
N GLY A 185 -5.12 -9.25 -0.71
CA GLY A 185 -5.25 -8.27 0.36
C GLY A 185 -5.37 -6.84 -0.17
N LEU A 186 -4.50 -6.45 -1.08
CA LEU A 186 -4.52 -5.14 -1.73
C LEU A 186 -5.86 -4.85 -2.43
N VAL A 187 -6.43 -5.85 -3.11
CA VAL A 187 -7.76 -5.74 -3.74
C VAL A 187 -8.85 -5.59 -2.68
N ALA A 188 -8.77 -6.34 -1.59
CA ALA A 188 -9.75 -6.28 -0.51
C ALA A 188 -9.71 -4.93 0.22
N ASP A 189 -8.52 -4.40 0.52
CA ASP A 189 -8.33 -3.08 1.12
C ASP A 189 -8.88 -1.98 0.20
N GLY A 190 -8.60 -2.04 -1.09
CA GLY A 190 -9.19 -1.13 -2.08
C GLY A 190 -10.71 -1.23 -2.15
N ALA A 191 -11.29 -2.44 -2.00
CA ALA A 191 -12.73 -2.61 -1.96
C ALA A 191 -13.38 -2.05 -0.68
N MET A 192 -12.63 -1.89 0.41
CA MET A 192 -13.12 -1.27 1.64
C MET A 192 -13.14 0.26 1.59
N ASP A 193 -12.57 0.87 0.56
CA ASP A 193 -12.57 2.32 0.43
C ASP A 193 -13.97 2.85 0.06
N PRO A 194 -14.57 3.72 0.91
CA PRO A 194 -15.91 4.26 0.67
C PRO A 194 -16.02 5.09 -0.60
N MET A 195 -14.93 5.70 -1.06
CA MET A 195 -14.93 6.51 -2.29
C MET A 195 -15.39 5.71 -3.50
N ASN A 196 -15.11 4.39 -3.53
CA ASN A 196 -15.56 3.51 -4.61
C ASN A 196 -17.08 3.37 -4.72
N TYR A 197 -17.83 3.73 -3.66
CA TYR A 197 -19.27 3.59 -3.55
C TYR A 197 -20.00 4.93 -3.55
N LEU A 198 -19.33 6.01 -3.11
CA LEU A 198 -19.92 7.34 -2.92
C LEU A 198 -19.85 8.23 -4.16
N VAL A 199 -18.88 7.98 -5.04
CA VAL A 199 -18.67 8.78 -6.26
C VAL A 199 -18.74 7.90 -7.52
N PRO A 200 -18.96 8.48 -8.71
CA PRO A 200 -18.87 7.74 -9.97
C PRO A 200 -17.51 7.07 -10.12
N TRP A 201 -17.48 5.86 -10.67
CA TRP A 201 -16.28 5.03 -10.80
C TRP A 201 -15.06 5.75 -11.44
N TRP A 202 -15.30 6.60 -12.45
CA TRP A 202 -14.22 7.34 -13.10
C TRP A 202 -13.62 8.44 -12.19
N VAL A 203 -14.42 9.03 -11.30
CA VAL A 203 -13.91 9.97 -10.27
C VAL A 203 -13.08 9.20 -9.26
N SER A 204 -13.58 8.08 -8.76
CA SER A 204 -12.85 7.23 -7.82
C SER A 204 -11.50 6.81 -8.38
N ILE A 205 -11.45 6.27 -9.61
CA ILE A 205 -10.18 5.90 -10.26
C ILE A 205 -9.24 7.11 -10.38
N THR A 206 -9.74 8.26 -10.82
CA THR A 206 -8.90 9.44 -11.01
C THR A 206 -8.30 9.93 -9.68
N VAL A 207 -9.11 9.97 -8.63
CA VAL A 207 -8.69 10.40 -7.29
C VAL A 207 -7.65 9.42 -6.73
N HIS A 208 -7.96 8.11 -6.72
CA HIS A 208 -7.03 7.11 -6.19
C HIS A 208 -5.71 7.02 -6.97
N THR A 209 -5.77 7.12 -8.30
CA THR A 209 -4.54 7.14 -9.10
C THR A 209 -3.71 8.38 -8.80
N GLY A 210 -4.34 9.54 -8.67
CA GLY A 210 -3.67 10.79 -8.30
C GLY A 210 -3.08 10.75 -6.89
N GLU A 211 -3.85 10.29 -5.93
CA GLU A 211 -3.44 10.09 -4.54
C GLU A 211 -2.19 9.20 -4.45
N ARG A 212 -2.24 8.01 -5.05
CA ARG A 212 -1.14 7.06 -5.05
C ARG A 212 0.10 7.57 -5.79
N ALA A 213 -0.09 8.31 -6.88
CA ALA A 213 1.04 8.94 -7.57
C ALA A 213 1.75 9.99 -6.70
N VAL A 214 0.97 10.84 -6.00
CA VAL A 214 1.53 11.84 -5.07
C VAL A 214 2.21 11.15 -3.89
N GLU A 215 1.59 10.14 -3.31
CA GLU A 215 2.15 9.34 -2.22
C GLU A 215 3.48 8.68 -2.63
N ALA A 216 3.54 8.04 -3.81
CA ALA A 216 4.76 7.41 -4.32
C ALA A 216 5.89 8.44 -4.54
N VAL A 217 5.59 9.59 -5.14
CA VAL A 217 6.56 10.69 -5.32
C VAL A 217 7.03 11.22 -3.97
N ASN A 218 6.11 11.42 -3.02
CA ASN A 218 6.41 11.90 -1.69
C ASN A 218 7.31 10.92 -0.94
N TYR A 219 6.94 9.63 -0.91
CA TYR A 219 7.72 8.57 -0.30
C TYR A 219 9.12 8.48 -0.91
N ARG A 220 9.22 8.45 -2.25
CA ARG A 220 10.49 8.41 -2.95
C ARG A 220 11.39 9.60 -2.62
N SER A 221 10.79 10.79 -2.45
CA SER A 221 11.50 12.03 -2.12
C SER A 221 12.05 12.04 -0.69
N LEU A 222 11.39 11.37 0.25
CA LEU A 222 11.84 11.23 1.64
C LEU A 222 12.93 10.17 1.80
N HIS A 223 12.99 9.16 0.93
CA HIS A 223 13.87 8.00 1.05
C HIS A 223 14.96 7.94 -0.04
N MET A 224 15.29 9.07 -0.69
CA MET A 224 16.22 9.10 -1.83
C MET A 224 17.57 8.41 -1.53
N ASN A 225 18.17 8.70 -0.38
CA ASN A 225 19.46 8.13 0.01
C ASN A 225 19.41 6.61 0.17
N GLN A 226 18.32 6.09 0.77
CA GLN A 226 18.16 4.64 0.99
C GLN A 226 18.08 3.87 -0.33
N PHE A 227 17.38 4.41 -1.31
CA PHE A 227 17.31 3.81 -2.65
C PHE A 227 18.68 3.85 -3.37
N GLU A 228 19.42 4.96 -3.26
CA GLU A 228 20.76 5.09 -3.85
C GLU A 228 21.76 4.17 -3.18
N GLU A 229 21.66 3.97 -1.87
CA GLU A 229 22.50 3.02 -1.14
C GLU A 229 22.18 1.58 -1.54
N ALA A 230 20.90 1.22 -1.63
CA ALA A 230 20.48 -0.11 -2.07
C ALA A 230 20.99 -0.42 -3.49
N ASP A 231 20.86 0.51 -4.42
CA ASP A 231 21.34 0.37 -5.80
C ASP A 231 22.88 0.24 -5.87
N ARG A 232 23.60 0.95 -5.00
CA ARG A 232 25.07 0.97 -4.98
C ARG A 232 25.69 -0.26 -4.36
N TYR A 233 25.09 -0.81 -3.31
CA TYR A 233 25.72 -1.84 -2.46
C TYR A 233 25.14 -3.24 -2.63
N ALA A 234 23.94 -3.39 -3.18
CA ALA A 234 23.38 -4.70 -3.42
C ALA A 234 24.07 -5.41 -4.57
N ILE A 235 24.62 -6.61 -4.31
CA ILE A 235 25.19 -7.48 -5.36
C ILE A 235 24.05 -8.05 -6.22
N ASP A 236 22.96 -8.44 -5.58
CA ASP A 236 21.70 -8.86 -6.21
C ASP A 236 20.57 -8.02 -5.61
N LEU A 237 20.20 -6.97 -6.30
CA LEU A 237 19.14 -6.05 -5.84
C LEU A 237 17.76 -6.73 -5.85
N TYR A 238 17.50 -7.63 -6.82
CA TYR A 238 16.25 -8.35 -6.89
C TYR A 238 16.05 -9.28 -5.68
N GLY A 239 17.04 -10.14 -5.41
CA GLY A 239 17.01 -11.02 -4.25
C GLY A 239 16.95 -10.26 -2.93
N ALA A 240 17.68 -9.15 -2.79
CA ALA A 240 17.65 -8.32 -1.59
C ALA A 240 16.25 -7.71 -1.36
N VAL A 241 15.57 -7.23 -2.39
CA VAL A 241 14.20 -6.69 -2.30
C VAL A 241 13.20 -7.78 -1.95
N GLN A 242 13.30 -8.97 -2.57
CA GLN A 242 12.46 -10.11 -2.24
C GLN A 242 12.60 -10.53 -0.77
N ASP A 243 13.83 -10.71 -0.31
CA ASP A 243 14.11 -11.14 1.07
C ASP A 243 13.68 -10.09 2.09
N ALA A 244 13.97 -8.82 1.84
CA ALA A 244 13.55 -7.72 2.72
C ALA A 244 12.03 -7.67 2.86
N TYR A 245 11.30 -7.81 1.75
CA TYR A 245 9.84 -7.87 1.77
C TYR A 245 9.30 -9.04 2.61
N LEU A 246 9.77 -10.26 2.31
CA LEU A 246 9.28 -11.46 2.99
C LEU A 246 9.63 -11.45 4.49
N GLN A 247 10.82 -11.00 4.87
CA GLN A 247 11.23 -10.85 6.27
C GLN A 247 10.39 -9.80 6.99
N THR A 248 10.15 -8.63 6.37
CA THR A 248 9.32 -7.58 6.97
C THR A 248 7.89 -8.08 7.22
N ARG A 249 7.30 -8.79 6.25
CA ARG A 249 5.96 -9.37 6.41
C ARG A 249 5.93 -10.43 7.51
N ALA A 250 6.94 -11.29 7.58
CA ALA A 250 7.05 -12.31 8.64
C ALA A 250 7.22 -11.68 10.03
N HIS A 251 8.01 -10.61 10.13
CA HIS A 251 8.20 -9.87 11.39
C HIS A 251 6.88 -9.24 11.87
N LYS A 252 6.16 -8.54 10.98
CA LYS A 252 4.87 -7.93 11.31
C LYS A 252 3.85 -8.97 11.80
N VAL A 253 3.78 -10.14 11.17
CA VAL A 253 2.90 -11.23 11.63
C VAL A 253 3.27 -11.71 13.03
N LYS A 254 4.58 -11.81 13.31
CA LYS A 254 5.06 -12.20 14.65
C LYS A 254 4.66 -11.15 15.70
N GLU A 255 4.86 -9.87 15.43
CA GLU A 255 4.42 -8.76 16.29
C GLU A 255 2.92 -8.84 16.58
N LEU A 256 2.09 -9.04 15.52
CA LEU A 256 0.63 -9.17 15.67
C LEU A 256 0.20 -10.30 16.61
N HIS A 257 0.97 -11.39 16.71
CA HIS A 257 0.69 -12.48 17.63
C HIS A 257 1.22 -12.22 19.05
N GLU A 258 2.32 -11.47 19.18
CA GLU A 258 2.92 -11.12 20.48
C GLU A 258 2.09 -10.08 21.25
N GLU A 259 1.42 -9.17 20.56
CA GLU A 259 0.54 -8.14 21.15
C GLU A 259 -0.74 -8.70 21.80
N GLN A 260 -1.01 -9.99 21.66
CA GLN A 260 -2.21 -10.62 22.23
C GLN A 260 -2.09 -11.02 23.72
N TRP A 261 -0.91 -10.92 24.32
CA TRP A 261 -0.60 -11.38 25.69
C TRP A 261 -0.16 -10.22 26.58
#